data_38ae62d32707a33f4eb89447234858b6
#
_entry.id   38ae62d32707a33f4eb89447234858b6
#
_cell.length_a   1.000
_cell.length_b   1.000
_cell.length_c   1.000
_cell.angle_alpha   90.00
_cell.angle_beta   90.00
_cell.angle_gamma   90.00
#
_symmetry.space_group_name_H-M   'P 1'
#
loop_
_entity.id
_entity.type
_entity.pdbx_description
1 polymer ?
#
loop_
_entity_poly.entity_id
_entity_poly.type
_entity_poly.pdbx_seq_one_letter_code
_entity_poly.pdbx_strand_id
1 'polypeptide(L)'
;MSVHFDPERHIYTVDGVQLPGVTEVCRFLAYDYKSSQPWLAEAAARRGTAVHEACALIDYGEIPEEPPEIAGYLKAYRRFLADYAPDWELIEHPMGNTELGFAGTLDRYGAIDGALTLLDIKTGQLHNAALSAQLTGYGNLLYAERGIVLDQTLALKLSKDGTYELRPVLPDAELLRACLFIHKAITKKGKKK
;
A
#
# COMPACT_ATOMS: atom_id res chain seq x y z
N MET A 1 12.65 3.62 -16.83
CA MET A 1 11.18 3.63 -16.97
C MET A 1 10.64 4.92 -16.35
N SER A 2 9.69 5.59 -17.04
CA SER A 2 9.02 6.79 -16.51
C SER A 2 7.66 6.35 -15.94
N VAL A 3 7.48 6.53 -14.62
CA VAL A 3 6.23 6.25 -13.93
C VAL A 3 5.54 7.58 -13.60
N HIS A 4 4.29 7.72 -13.99
CA HIS A 4 3.44 8.86 -13.63
C HIS A 4 2.21 8.34 -12.88
N PHE A 5 1.94 8.91 -11.72
CA PHE A 5 0.76 8.62 -10.91
C PHE A 5 -0.13 9.87 -10.84
N ASP A 6 -1.39 9.72 -11.24
CA ASP A 6 -2.44 10.73 -11.08
C ASP A 6 -3.22 10.40 -9.79
N PRO A 7 -3.01 11.15 -8.69
CA PRO A 7 -3.63 10.86 -7.40
C PRO A 7 -5.15 11.12 -7.40
N GLU A 8 -5.65 12.08 -8.20
CA GLU A 8 -7.08 12.38 -8.24
C GLU A 8 -7.89 11.25 -8.87
N ARG A 9 -7.33 10.63 -9.93
CA ARG A 9 -7.97 9.55 -10.67
C ARG A 9 -7.49 8.16 -10.25
N HIS A 10 -6.45 8.11 -9.43
CA HIS A 10 -5.75 6.88 -9.05
C HIS A 10 -5.27 6.06 -10.26
N ILE A 11 -4.69 6.74 -11.25
CA ILE A 11 -4.24 6.15 -12.51
C ILE A 11 -2.71 6.14 -12.56
N TYR A 12 -2.16 4.97 -12.89
CA TYR A 12 -0.74 4.80 -13.15
C TYR A 12 -0.49 4.72 -14.66
N THR A 13 0.53 5.47 -15.14
CA THR A 13 1.02 5.40 -16.51
C THR A 13 2.52 5.13 -16.49
N VAL A 14 2.94 4.07 -17.17
CA VAL A 14 4.34 3.64 -17.26
C VAL A 14 4.75 3.64 -18.72
N ASP A 15 5.73 4.48 -19.07
CA ASP A 15 6.19 4.69 -20.46
C ASP A 15 5.02 4.92 -21.45
N GLY A 16 4.00 5.69 -21.03
CA GLY A 16 2.81 5.99 -21.82
C GLY A 16 1.72 4.89 -21.81
N VAL A 17 1.93 3.79 -21.13
CA VAL A 17 0.95 2.68 -20.99
C VAL A 17 0.25 2.77 -19.64
N GLN A 18 -1.08 2.83 -19.64
CA GLN A 18 -1.86 2.75 -18.41
C GLN A 18 -1.86 1.34 -17.85
N LEU A 19 -1.49 1.21 -16.57
CA LEU A 19 -1.44 -0.06 -15.85
C LEU A 19 -2.38 -0.07 -14.65
N PRO A 20 -2.95 -1.24 -14.26
CA PRO A 20 -3.71 -1.36 -13.03
C PRO A 20 -2.80 -1.24 -11.81
N GLY A 21 -3.31 -0.65 -10.73
CA GLY A 21 -2.62 -0.66 -9.44
C GLY A 21 -2.65 -2.04 -8.77
N VAL A 22 -1.59 -2.41 -8.04
CA VAL A 22 -1.53 -3.66 -7.26
C VAL A 22 -2.75 -3.79 -6.35
N THR A 23 -3.14 -2.73 -5.65
CA THR A 23 -4.31 -2.72 -4.77
C THR A 23 -5.60 -3.00 -5.54
N GLU A 24 -5.74 -2.45 -6.75
CA GLU A 24 -6.89 -2.74 -7.62
C GLU A 24 -6.92 -4.21 -8.04
N VAL A 25 -5.77 -4.76 -8.45
CA VAL A 25 -5.61 -6.17 -8.84
C VAL A 25 -6.00 -7.12 -7.71
N CYS A 26 -5.65 -6.79 -6.46
CA CYS A 26 -5.90 -7.63 -5.28
C CYS A 26 -7.22 -7.33 -4.55
N ARG A 27 -7.97 -6.31 -4.97
CA ARG A 27 -9.15 -5.77 -4.26
C ARG A 27 -10.19 -6.81 -3.89
N PHE A 28 -10.45 -7.80 -4.73
CA PHE A 28 -11.45 -8.84 -4.48
C PHE A 28 -11.09 -9.74 -3.29
N LEU A 29 -9.81 -9.83 -2.89
CA LEU A 29 -9.38 -10.57 -1.71
C LEU A 29 -9.73 -9.89 -0.38
N ALA A 30 -9.97 -8.58 -0.41
CA ALA A 30 -10.35 -7.78 0.75
C ALA A 30 -11.86 -7.45 0.78
N TYR A 31 -12.66 -8.06 -0.12
CA TYR A 31 -14.09 -7.77 -0.22
C TYR A 31 -14.83 -8.36 0.99
N ASP A 32 -15.39 -7.47 1.82
CA ASP A 32 -16.28 -7.86 2.92
C ASP A 32 -17.74 -7.72 2.48
N TYR A 33 -18.40 -8.84 2.23
CA TYR A 33 -19.82 -8.89 1.87
C TYR A 33 -20.76 -8.29 2.93
N LYS A 34 -20.27 -8.09 4.16
CA LYS A 34 -21.05 -7.54 5.27
C LYS A 34 -21.02 -6.02 5.35
N SER A 35 -20.03 -5.37 4.74
CA SER A 35 -19.92 -3.90 4.72
C SER A 35 -20.63 -3.31 3.48
N SER A 36 -21.95 -3.31 3.49
CA SER A 36 -22.77 -2.93 2.32
C SER A 36 -23.12 -1.44 2.22
N GLN A 37 -22.44 -0.57 2.98
CA GLN A 37 -22.75 0.87 2.95
C GLN A 37 -21.63 1.65 2.23
N PRO A 38 -21.84 2.09 0.96
CA PRO A 38 -20.80 2.76 0.16
C PRO A 38 -20.19 3.98 0.84
N TRP A 39 -20.98 4.77 1.56
CA TRP A 39 -20.49 5.97 2.25
C TRP A 39 -19.51 5.68 3.40
N LEU A 40 -19.65 4.51 4.08
CA LEU A 40 -18.69 4.08 5.10
C LEU A 40 -17.33 3.69 4.46
N ALA A 41 -17.39 3.02 3.31
CA ALA A 41 -16.19 2.67 2.56
C ALA A 41 -15.44 3.91 2.05
N GLU A 42 -16.19 4.92 1.53
CA GLU A 42 -15.61 6.20 1.10
C GLU A 42 -15.00 6.97 2.28
N ALA A 43 -15.69 7.04 3.42
CA ALA A 43 -15.16 7.70 4.61
C ALA A 43 -13.89 6.99 5.13
N ALA A 44 -13.86 5.66 5.07
CA ALA A 44 -12.67 4.88 5.45
C ALA A 44 -11.50 5.11 4.48
N ALA A 45 -11.78 5.20 3.17
CA ALA A 45 -10.77 5.50 2.16
C ALA A 45 -10.17 6.90 2.34
N ARG A 46 -11.02 7.94 2.47
CA ARG A 46 -10.56 9.32 2.73
C ARG A 46 -9.71 9.42 3.99
N ARG A 47 -10.14 8.77 5.08
CA ARG A 47 -9.34 8.71 6.32
C ARG A 47 -8.00 8.01 6.09
N GLY A 48 -8.01 6.90 5.36
CA GLY A 48 -6.78 6.17 5.01
C GLY A 48 -5.79 7.09 4.29
N THR A 49 -6.22 7.75 3.22
CA THR A 49 -5.39 8.70 2.46
C THR A 49 -4.83 9.81 3.37
N ALA A 50 -5.68 10.47 4.16
CA ALA A 50 -5.23 11.53 5.06
C ALA A 50 -4.20 11.05 6.11
N VAL A 51 -4.34 9.81 6.61
CA VAL A 51 -3.35 9.23 7.54
C VAL A 51 -2.02 8.95 6.82
N HIS A 52 -2.04 8.39 5.60
CA HIS A 52 -0.82 8.12 4.83
C HIS A 52 -0.06 9.41 4.51
N GLU A 53 -0.76 10.45 4.02
CA GLU A 53 -0.19 11.77 3.75
C GLU A 53 0.44 12.39 5.01
N ALA A 54 -0.28 12.37 6.12
CA ALA A 54 0.23 12.91 7.39
C ALA A 54 1.43 12.11 7.95
N CYS A 55 1.42 10.77 7.82
CA CYS A 55 2.57 9.93 8.17
C CYS A 55 3.79 10.25 7.30
N ALA A 56 3.60 10.50 6.01
CA ALA A 56 4.69 10.89 5.11
C ALA A 56 5.31 12.24 5.50
N LEU A 57 4.49 13.23 5.86
CA LEU A 57 4.98 14.52 6.37
C LEU A 57 5.82 14.34 7.64
N ILE A 58 5.37 13.49 8.58
CA ILE A 58 6.14 13.17 9.80
C ILE A 58 7.51 12.59 9.45
N ASP A 59 7.58 11.66 8.49
CA ASP A 59 8.84 11.03 8.07
C ASP A 59 9.79 12.02 7.40
N TYR A 60 9.26 13.03 6.70
CA TYR A 60 10.05 14.15 6.16
C TYR A 60 10.44 15.20 7.22
N GLY A 61 10.07 15.00 8.50
CA GLY A 61 10.34 15.95 9.59
C GLY A 61 9.41 17.16 9.60
N GLU A 62 8.30 17.09 8.89
CA GLU A 62 7.28 18.13 8.84
C GLU A 62 6.20 17.90 9.90
N ILE A 63 5.43 18.95 10.22
CA ILE A 63 4.32 18.88 11.17
C ILE A 63 3.02 18.89 10.38
N PRO A 64 2.32 17.74 10.25
CA PRO A 64 1.04 17.70 9.58
C PRO A 64 -0.08 18.35 10.40
N GLU A 65 -1.17 18.73 9.74
CA GLU A 65 -2.43 19.01 10.42
C GLU A 65 -2.97 17.72 11.07
N GLU A 66 -3.52 17.85 12.27
CA GLU A 66 -4.03 16.71 13.05
C GLU A 66 -5.52 16.88 13.39
N PRO A 67 -6.41 16.83 12.42
CA PRO A 67 -7.83 16.85 12.71
C PRO A 67 -8.21 15.65 13.60
N PRO A 68 -9.26 15.80 14.46
CA PRO A 68 -9.63 14.79 15.47
C PRO A 68 -9.83 13.38 14.88
N GLU A 69 -10.22 13.29 13.60
CA GLU A 69 -10.49 12.03 12.90
C GLU A 69 -9.23 11.18 12.68
N ILE A 70 -8.05 11.81 12.59
CA ILE A 70 -6.77 11.11 12.34
C ILE A 70 -5.78 11.22 13.50
N ALA A 71 -5.98 12.11 14.46
CA ALA A 71 -5.03 12.38 15.55
C ALA A 71 -4.60 11.12 16.31
N GLY A 72 -5.53 10.19 16.58
CA GLY A 72 -5.21 8.91 17.23
C GLY A 72 -4.30 8.03 16.39
N TYR A 73 -4.50 7.98 15.07
CA TYR A 73 -3.64 7.22 14.16
C TYR A 73 -2.22 7.81 14.08
N LEU A 74 -2.09 9.15 14.07
CA LEU A 74 -0.79 9.82 14.08
C LEU A 74 -0.05 9.61 15.41
N LYS A 75 -0.78 9.59 16.54
CA LYS A 75 -0.22 9.20 17.83
C LYS A 75 0.34 7.76 17.78
N ALA A 76 -0.41 6.82 17.19
CA ALA A 76 0.04 5.45 17.01
C ALA A 76 1.30 5.37 16.13
N TYR A 77 1.35 6.13 15.05
CA TYR A 77 2.49 6.17 14.14
C TYR A 77 3.75 6.73 14.82
N ARG A 78 3.65 7.86 15.54
CA ARG A 78 4.79 8.40 16.30
C ARG A 78 5.31 7.44 17.36
N ARG A 79 4.43 6.67 17.98
CA ARG A 79 4.83 5.61 18.91
C ARG A 79 5.61 4.52 18.21
N PHE A 80 5.14 4.07 17.04
CA PHE A 80 5.88 3.12 16.20
C PHE A 80 7.28 3.65 15.83
N LEU A 81 7.39 4.92 15.39
CA LEU A 81 8.67 5.53 15.10
C LEU A 81 9.60 5.60 16.31
N ALA A 82 9.07 5.89 17.49
CA ALA A 82 9.85 5.91 18.73
C ALA A 82 10.34 4.52 19.15
N ASP A 83 9.51 3.48 18.93
CA ASP A 83 9.83 2.11 19.32
C ASP A 83 10.83 1.42 18.38
N TYR A 84 10.82 1.74 17.06
CA TYR A 84 11.60 1.04 16.03
C TYR A 84 12.66 1.91 15.34
N ALA A 85 12.56 3.23 15.42
CA ALA A 85 13.47 4.19 14.77
C ALA A 85 13.85 3.79 13.33
N PRO A 86 12.87 3.56 12.43
CA PRO A 86 13.15 3.11 11.08
C PRO A 86 13.95 4.14 10.28
N ASP A 87 14.80 3.68 9.36
CA ASP A 87 15.52 4.51 8.40
C ASP A 87 14.90 4.32 7.01
N TRP A 88 14.01 5.25 6.63
CA TRP A 88 13.25 5.17 5.39
C TRP A 88 14.04 5.74 4.20
N GLU A 89 14.20 4.94 3.15
CA GLU A 89 14.78 5.37 1.86
C GLU A 89 13.70 5.82 0.86
N LEU A 90 12.54 5.15 0.88
CA LEU A 90 11.42 5.47 0.00
C LEU A 90 10.14 5.63 0.83
N ILE A 91 9.41 6.71 0.56
CA ILE A 91 8.17 7.09 1.23
C ILE A 91 7.15 7.41 0.13
N GLU A 92 5.97 6.78 0.16
CA GLU A 92 4.90 6.95 -0.83
C GLU A 92 5.45 6.94 -2.28
N HIS A 93 6.25 5.91 -2.59
CA HIS A 93 6.99 5.86 -3.85
C HIS A 93 6.20 5.14 -4.95
N PRO A 94 5.81 5.83 -6.05
CA PRO A 94 5.12 5.20 -7.17
C PRO A 94 6.09 4.39 -8.02
N MET A 95 5.71 3.15 -8.34
CA MET A 95 6.47 2.22 -9.16
C MET A 95 5.57 1.59 -10.21
N GLY A 96 6.15 1.09 -11.29
CA GLY A 96 5.42 0.34 -12.29
C GLY A 96 6.33 -0.36 -13.28
N ASN A 97 5.83 -1.45 -13.85
CA ASN A 97 6.58 -2.22 -14.81
C ASN A 97 5.63 -2.82 -15.86
N THR A 98 5.88 -2.52 -17.13
CA THR A 98 5.03 -2.97 -18.26
C THR A 98 5.12 -4.47 -18.50
N GLU A 99 6.25 -5.11 -18.20
CA GLU A 99 6.43 -6.57 -18.35
C GLU A 99 5.66 -7.31 -17.23
N LEU A 100 5.73 -6.82 -15.99
CA LEU A 100 4.93 -7.34 -14.88
C LEU A 100 3.43 -7.03 -15.10
N GLY A 101 3.11 -5.93 -15.80
CA GLY A 101 1.76 -5.54 -16.19
C GLY A 101 0.94 -4.91 -15.07
N PHE A 102 1.58 -4.30 -14.09
CA PHE A 102 0.95 -3.55 -13.00
C PHE A 102 1.86 -2.46 -12.46
N ALA A 103 1.29 -1.56 -11.67
CA ALA A 103 1.95 -0.47 -10.99
C ALA A 103 1.43 -0.35 -9.55
N GLY A 104 1.98 0.55 -8.76
CA GLY A 104 1.49 0.85 -7.42
C GLY A 104 2.39 1.83 -6.69
N THR A 105 1.90 2.36 -5.58
CA THR A 105 2.68 3.21 -4.67
C THR A 105 2.95 2.39 -3.40
N LEU A 106 4.22 2.13 -3.10
CA LEU A 106 4.59 1.56 -1.80
C LEU A 106 4.51 2.62 -0.71
N ASP A 107 4.15 2.24 0.50
CA ASP A 107 4.07 3.19 1.60
C ASP A 107 5.46 3.53 2.12
N ARG A 108 6.23 2.52 2.56
CA ARG A 108 7.60 2.70 3.09
C ARG A 108 8.52 1.57 2.66
N TYR A 109 9.73 1.93 2.30
CA TYR A 109 10.85 1.01 2.17
C TYR A 109 12.09 1.61 2.85
N GLY A 110 12.82 0.79 3.59
CA GLY A 110 14.04 1.18 4.28
C GLY A 110 14.48 0.13 5.28
N ALA A 111 15.24 0.51 6.31
CA ALA A 111 15.72 -0.41 7.32
C ALA A 111 14.92 -0.31 8.63
N ILE A 112 14.55 -1.46 9.20
CA ILE A 112 14.09 -1.61 10.59
C ILE A 112 15.01 -2.61 11.26
N ASP A 113 15.68 -2.22 12.35
CA ASP A 113 16.66 -3.05 13.05
C ASP A 113 17.73 -3.64 12.11
N GLY A 114 18.13 -2.89 11.08
CA GLY A 114 19.12 -3.28 10.07
C GLY A 114 18.59 -4.22 8.97
N ALA A 115 17.33 -4.66 9.02
CA ALA A 115 16.70 -5.50 8.00
C ALA A 115 16.04 -4.65 6.92
N LEU A 116 16.27 -4.94 5.63
CA LEU A 116 15.61 -4.29 4.50
C LEU A 116 14.12 -4.64 4.48
N THR A 117 13.31 -3.66 4.78
CA THR A 117 11.89 -3.80 5.09
C THR A 117 11.02 -3.07 4.09
N LEU A 118 10.02 -3.75 3.56
CA LEU A 118 8.85 -3.15 2.92
C LEU A 118 7.71 -3.12 3.93
N LEU A 119 7.18 -1.94 4.24
CA LEU A 119 6.12 -1.75 5.22
C LEU A 119 4.91 -1.10 4.56
N ASP A 120 3.74 -1.65 4.86
CA ASP A 120 2.43 -1.17 4.40
C ASP A 120 1.59 -0.72 5.60
N ILE A 121 1.09 0.52 5.55
CA ILE A 121 0.32 1.16 6.64
C ILE A 121 -1.16 0.91 6.42
N LYS A 122 -1.87 0.52 7.45
CA LYS A 122 -3.32 0.28 7.43
C LYS A 122 -4.04 0.95 8.59
N THR A 123 -5.18 1.56 8.29
CA THR A 123 -6.10 2.15 9.29
C THR A 123 -7.36 1.31 9.49
N GLY A 124 -7.50 0.22 8.75
CA GLY A 124 -8.63 -0.70 8.75
C GLY A 124 -8.26 -2.11 9.21
N GLN A 125 -9.10 -3.07 8.84
CA GLN A 125 -8.82 -4.49 9.10
C GLN A 125 -7.68 -5.00 8.22
N LEU A 126 -6.87 -5.91 8.77
CA LEU A 126 -5.82 -6.58 8.03
C LEU A 126 -6.39 -7.83 7.34
N HIS A 127 -6.48 -7.80 6.02
CA HIS A 127 -6.88 -8.96 5.20
C HIS A 127 -5.63 -9.68 4.71
N ASN A 128 -5.23 -10.75 5.39
CA ASN A 128 -3.94 -11.41 5.18
C ASN A 128 -3.68 -11.78 3.71
N ALA A 129 -4.64 -12.36 3.00
CA ALA A 129 -4.49 -12.73 1.60
C ALA A 129 -4.26 -11.50 0.70
N ALA A 130 -5.02 -10.42 0.90
CA ALA A 130 -4.86 -9.19 0.13
C ALA A 130 -3.51 -8.54 0.39
N LEU A 131 -3.07 -8.47 1.66
CA LEU A 131 -1.77 -7.95 2.06
C LEU A 131 -0.62 -8.77 1.48
N SER A 132 -0.71 -10.11 1.56
CA SER A 132 0.29 -11.02 1.00
C SER A 132 0.49 -10.78 -0.49
N ALA A 133 -0.58 -10.74 -1.28
CA ALA A 133 -0.52 -10.47 -2.71
C ALA A 133 -0.04 -9.03 -3.00
N GLN A 134 -0.50 -8.03 -2.25
CA GLN A 134 -0.12 -6.62 -2.41
C GLN A 134 1.37 -6.41 -2.16
N LEU A 135 1.90 -6.88 -1.03
CA LEU A 135 3.30 -6.73 -0.67
C LEU A 135 4.22 -7.55 -1.59
N THR A 136 3.75 -8.70 -2.10
CA THR A 136 4.46 -9.44 -3.17
C THR A 136 4.57 -8.57 -4.42
N GLY A 137 3.50 -7.88 -4.81
CA GLY A 137 3.50 -6.99 -5.97
C GLY A 137 4.50 -5.85 -5.81
N TYR A 138 4.52 -5.18 -4.67
CA TYR A 138 5.47 -4.10 -4.39
C TYR A 138 6.92 -4.61 -4.33
N GLY A 139 7.18 -5.77 -3.71
CA GLY A 139 8.51 -6.38 -3.70
C GLY A 139 9.00 -6.70 -5.12
N ASN A 140 8.14 -7.21 -5.99
CA ASN A 140 8.49 -7.46 -7.40
C ASN A 140 8.79 -6.17 -8.16
N LEU A 141 8.06 -5.08 -7.90
CA LEU A 141 8.32 -3.77 -8.50
C LEU A 141 9.65 -3.17 -8.02
N LEU A 142 9.94 -3.26 -6.72
CA LEU A 142 11.24 -2.84 -6.14
C LEU A 142 12.40 -3.62 -6.75
N TYR A 143 12.23 -4.94 -6.89
CA TYR A 143 13.26 -5.77 -7.53
C TYR A 143 13.46 -5.39 -9.00
N ALA A 144 12.38 -5.17 -9.75
CA ALA A 144 12.44 -4.79 -11.16
C ALA A 144 13.04 -3.40 -11.37
N GLU A 145 12.80 -2.45 -10.46
CA GLU A 145 13.30 -1.07 -10.55
C GLU A 145 14.75 -0.93 -10.09
N ARG A 146 15.11 -1.61 -8.98
CA ARG A 146 16.38 -1.36 -8.26
C ARG A 146 17.20 -2.61 -7.94
N GLY A 147 16.71 -3.81 -8.25
CA GLY A 147 17.36 -5.06 -7.87
C GLY A 147 17.31 -5.37 -6.36
N ILE A 148 16.42 -4.70 -5.62
CA ILE A 148 16.31 -4.84 -4.17
C ILE A 148 15.70 -6.18 -3.82
N VAL A 149 16.37 -6.92 -2.91
CA VAL A 149 15.85 -8.13 -2.27
C VAL A 149 15.53 -7.79 -0.82
N LEU A 150 14.27 -7.98 -0.44
CA LEU A 150 13.78 -7.65 0.90
C LEU A 150 14.13 -8.76 1.91
N ASP A 151 14.49 -8.37 3.14
CA ASP A 151 14.65 -9.30 4.26
C ASP A 151 13.29 -9.60 4.90
N GLN A 152 12.38 -8.60 4.93
CA GLN A 152 11.05 -8.76 5.51
C GLN A 152 10.00 -7.85 4.86
N THR A 153 8.74 -8.28 4.98
CA THR A 153 7.57 -7.49 4.64
C THR A 153 6.64 -7.40 5.84
N LEU A 154 6.20 -6.19 6.19
CA LEU A 154 5.42 -5.89 7.39
C LEU A 154 4.15 -5.11 7.05
N ALA A 155 3.09 -5.36 7.81
CA ALA A 155 1.91 -4.51 7.86
C ALA A 155 1.86 -3.77 9.21
N LEU A 156 1.77 -2.46 9.16
CA LEU A 156 1.61 -1.59 10.32
C LEU A 156 0.15 -1.14 10.40
N LYS A 157 -0.61 -1.74 11.31
CA LYS A 157 -1.97 -1.30 11.60
C LYS A 157 -1.96 -0.22 12.64
N LEU A 158 -2.45 0.96 12.26
CA LEU A 158 -2.68 2.08 13.17
C LEU A 158 -4.12 2.07 13.67
N SER A 159 -4.34 2.42 14.93
CA SER A 159 -5.66 2.47 15.57
C SER A 159 -5.98 3.86 16.10
N LYS A 160 -7.25 4.22 16.06
CA LYS A 160 -7.74 5.53 16.51
C LYS A 160 -7.54 5.84 18.00
N ASP A 161 -7.29 4.81 18.81
CA ASP A 161 -6.99 4.93 20.25
C ASP A 161 -5.51 5.24 20.55
N GLY A 162 -4.69 5.38 19.51
CA GLY A 162 -3.26 5.67 19.64
C GLY A 162 -2.39 4.43 19.83
N THR A 163 -2.93 3.24 19.56
CA THR A 163 -2.17 1.98 19.56
C THR A 163 -1.84 1.53 18.15
N TYR A 164 -0.81 0.70 17.99
CA TYR A 164 -0.48 0.07 16.72
C TYR A 164 -0.25 -1.42 16.89
N GLU A 165 -0.35 -2.15 15.78
CA GLU A 165 0.03 -3.55 15.64
C GLU A 165 0.99 -3.67 14.45
N LEU A 166 2.19 -4.23 14.68
CA LEU A 166 3.15 -4.55 13.63
C LEU A 166 3.12 -6.04 13.37
N ARG A 167 2.85 -6.45 12.13
CA ARG A 167 2.65 -7.85 11.77
C ARG A 167 3.49 -8.24 10.58
N PRO A 168 4.28 -9.34 10.66
CA PRO A 168 4.90 -9.93 9.49
C PRO A 168 3.85 -10.41 8.48
N VAL A 169 4.12 -10.18 7.20
CA VAL A 169 3.30 -10.64 6.09
C VAL A 169 4.17 -11.49 5.18
N LEU A 170 3.80 -12.74 4.96
CA LEU A 170 4.53 -13.61 4.06
C LEU A 170 4.12 -13.34 2.59
N PRO A 171 5.06 -13.06 1.69
CA PRO A 171 4.79 -12.91 0.26
C PRO A 171 4.20 -14.21 -0.34
N ASP A 172 3.28 -14.06 -1.28
CA ASP A 172 2.66 -15.16 -2.01
C ASP A 172 2.58 -14.85 -3.52
N ALA A 173 3.58 -15.32 -4.25
CA ALA A 173 3.68 -15.09 -5.69
C ALA A 173 2.61 -15.83 -6.50
N GLU A 174 2.10 -16.96 -6.01
CA GLU A 174 1.04 -17.70 -6.69
C GLU A 174 -0.29 -16.97 -6.56
N LEU A 175 -0.57 -16.46 -5.37
CA LEU A 175 -1.76 -15.67 -5.13
C LEU A 175 -1.76 -14.38 -5.96
N LEU A 176 -0.64 -13.67 -6.06
CA LEU A 176 -0.52 -12.49 -6.93
C LEU A 176 -0.77 -12.86 -8.41
N ARG A 177 -0.18 -13.96 -8.91
CA ARG A 177 -0.42 -14.43 -10.28
C ARG A 177 -1.88 -14.75 -10.54
N ALA A 178 -2.55 -15.40 -9.58
CA ALA A 178 -3.99 -15.67 -9.66
C ALA A 178 -4.81 -14.37 -9.71
N CYS A 179 -4.46 -13.37 -8.88
CA CYS A 179 -5.11 -12.06 -8.90
C CYS A 179 -4.97 -11.37 -10.26
N LEU A 180 -3.77 -11.34 -10.83
CA LEU A 180 -3.51 -10.76 -12.14
C LEU A 180 -4.29 -11.47 -13.26
N PHE A 181 -4.37 -12.80 -13.21
CA PHE A 181 -5.15 -13.58 -14.17
C PHE A 181 -6.64 -13.22 -14.09
N ILE A 182 -7.21 -13.20 -12.89
CA ILE A 182 -8.62 -12.88 -12.67
C ILE A 182 -8.90 -11.45 -13.11
N HIS A 183 -8.06 -10.48 -12.70
CA HIS A 183 -8.20 -9.08 -13.10
C HIS A 183 -8.23 -8.92 -14.62
N LYS A 184 -7.28 -9.52 -15.33
CA LYS A 184 -7.23 -9.53 -16.81
C LYS A 184 -8.48 -10.16 -17.44
N ALA A 185 -9.00 -11.23 -16.86
CA ALA A 185 -10.19 -11.92 -17.38
C ALA A 185 -11.47 -11.07 -17.24
N ILE A 186 -11.59 -10.33 -16.12
CA ILE A 186 -12.74 -9.45 -15.84
C ILE A 186 -12.70 -8.21 -16.73
N THR A 187 -11.54 -7.55 -16.83
CA THR A 187 -11.38 -6.30 -17.58
C THR A 187 -11.48 -6.48 -19.09
N LYS A 188 -11.06 -7.63 -19.66
CA LYS A 188 -11.25 -7.95 -21.07
C LYS A 188 -12.72 -8.10 -21.46
N LYS A 189 -13.60 -8.56 -20.56
CA LYS A 189 -15.04 -8.68 -20.82
C LYS A 189 -15.75 -7.32 -20.85
N GLY A 190 -15.25 -6.33 -20.12
CA GLY A 190 -15.82 -4.98 -20.08
C GLY A 190 -15.56 -4.15 -21.35
N LYS A 191 -14.57 -4.49 -22.18
CA LYS A 191 -14.25 -3.78 -23.44
C LYS A 191 -14.98 -4.31 -24.67
N LYS A 192 -15.85 -5.32 -24.54
CA LYS A 192 -16.62 -5.93 -25.65
C LYS A 192 -18.11 -5.56 -25.66
N LYS A 193 -18.51 -4.46 -24.97
CA LYS A 193 -19.87 -3.93 -25.03
C LYS A 193 -19.89 -2.53 -25.62
#